data_1b5c771be7718e8663d149b1d31267e7
#
_entry.id   1b5c771be7718e8663d149b1d31267e7
#
_cell.length_a   1.000
_cell.length_b   1.000
_cell.length_c   1.000
_cell.angle_alpha   90.00
_cell.angle_beta   90.00
_cell.angle_gamma   90.00
#
_symmetry.space_group_name_H-M   'P 1'
#
loop_
_entity.id
_entity.type
_entity.pdbx_description
1 polymer ?
#
loop_
_entity_poly.entity_id
_entity_poly.type
_entity_poly.pdbx_seq_one_letter_code
_entity_poly.pdbx_strand_id
1 'polypeptide(L)'
;MPTVNFAKAEATRRRVLLCMIGESTSGKTYSALLIAWGLAKGLKKDGKPFLMDTENGRGADYADDDVVGGYMYGELTPPFTPERFIEGIGDAEKAGAEVMITDTFSHEWEGLGGIIEIADSAKTKDGGDLSGLVKWSKPKGRHKKLMHFLGRSNMHHILSLRAKDDMEQVDQLDESTGRTKKTIVNKGKKSVQEKRFKFEMTVQLIMEDGEDREGFYKVSKCPKNLRHIFKTGNRISMETGAALADWVNRRKPIDKELEKLRFAGEAAAAKGKEEFFKWWNLKDVKPSWAKLKPFMDNFSSISKTADDDAARKKADEALSVKTEKQEARSKTAPFDPANPAIEE
;
A
#
# COMPACT_ATOMS: atom_id res chain seq x y z
N MET A 1 -1.62 -32.48 -0.02
CA MET A 1 -0.40 -31.94 -0.67
C MET A 1 0.22 -30.89 0.25
N PRO A 2 1.55 -30.70 0.25
CA PRO A 2 2.17 -29.74 1.16
C PRO A 2 1.76 -28.31 0.81
N THR A 3 1.42 -27.51 1.83
CA THR A 3 1.05 -26.09 1.69
C THR A 3 2.22 -25.22 1.20
N VAL A 4 3.46 -25.69 1.40
CA VAL A 4 4.68 -24.98 1.01
C VAL A 4 5.61 -25.93 0.27
N ASN A 5 6.07 -25.52 -0.89
CA ASN A 5 7.09 -26.25 -1.65
C ASN A 5 8.47 -25.62 -1.39
N PHE A 6 9.37 -26.32 -0.73
CA PHE A 6 10.72 -25.87 -0.45
C PHE A 6 11.66 -26.22 -1.61
N ALA A 7 12.35 -25.22 -2.15
CA ALA A 7 13.37 -25.35 -3.15
C ALA A 7 14.63 -24.57 -2.75
N LYS A 8 15.77 -24.85 -3.40
CA LYS A 8 17.00 -24.07 -3.19
C LYS A 8 16.72 -22.59 -3.52
N ALA A 9 17.07 -21.69 -2.58
CA ALA A 9 16.89 -20.27 -2.78
C ALA A 9 17.73 -19.75 -3.96
N GLU A 10 17.11 -19.00 -4.84
CA GLU A 10 17.77 -18.29 -5.93
C GLU A 10 17.59 -16.77 -5.78
N ALA A 11 18.62 -16.00 -6.14
CA ALA A 11 18.56 -14.55 -6.14
C ALA A 11 17.74 -14.09 -7.35
N THR A 12 16.44 -13.91 -7.15
CA THR A 12 15.53 -13.34 -8.16
C THR A 12 15.45 -11.83 -8.06
N ARG A 13 15.12 -11.15 -9.15
CA ARG A 13 14.84 -9.72 -9.16
C ARG A 13 13.70 -9.42 -8.19
N ARG A 14 13.94 -8.49 -7.25
CA ARG A 14 12.89 -7.98 -6.37
C ARG A 14 12.54 -6.57 -6.80
N ARG A 15 11.28 -6.23 -6.70
CA ARG A 15 10.84 -4.85 -6.83
C ARG A 15 11.32 -4.05 -5.64
N VAL A 16 11.70 -2.81 -5.90
CA VAL A 16 12.15 -1.87 -4.87
C VAL A 16 10.96 -1.00 -4.50
N LEU A 17 10.64 -0.97 -3.21
CA LEU A 17 9.74 0.00 -2.62
C LEU A 17 10.60 0.98 -1.84
N LEU A 18 10.85 2.14 -2.44
CA LEU A 18 11.65 3.21 -1.82
C LEU A 18 10.71 4.31 -1.37
N CYS A 19 10.84 4.78 -0.13
CA CYS A 19 10.12 5.97 0.30
C CYS A 19 11.07 7.07 0.75
N MET A 20 10.69 8.31 0.43
CA MET A 20 11.37 9.53 0.82
C MET A 20 10.43 10.39 1.67
N ILE A 21 10.84 10.66 2.90
CA ILE A 21 10.09 11.41 3.89
C ILE A 21 10.75 12.78 4.04
N GLY A 22 9.99 13.86 3.93
CA GLY A 22 10.53 15.21 4.09
C GLY A 22 9.44 16.27 4.13
N GLU A 23 9.79 17.44 4.59
CA GLU A 23 8.92 18.62 4.55
C GLU A 23 8.76 19.15 3.13
N SER A 24 7.85 20.11 2.94
CA SER A 24 7.78 20.84 1.68
C SER A 24 9.14 21.49 1.40
N THR A 25 9.56 21.55 0.15
CA THR A 25 10.85 22.12 -0.29
C THR A 25 12.12 21.34 0.06
N SER A 26 12.03 20.17 0.70
CA SER A 26 13.20 19.30 0.95
C SER A 26 13.75 18.57 -0.30
N GLY A 27 13.26 18.90 -1.50
CA GLY A 27 13.70 18.33 -2.77
C GLY A 27 13.20 16.91 -3.07
N LYS A 28 12.10 16.45 -2.44
CA LYS A 28 11.57 15.07 -2.63
C LYS A 28 11.24 14.76 -4.08
N THR A 29 10.43 15.60 -4.72
CA THR A 29 9.95 15.37 -6.09
C THR A 29 11.11 15.29 -7.07
N TYR A 30 12.01 16.27 -7.03
CA TYR A 30 13.21 16.28 -7.90
C TYR A 30 14.12 15.08 -7.63
N SER A 31 14.37 14.77 -6.38
CA SER A 31 15.16 13.59 -5.99
C SER A 31 14.52 12.27 -6.41
N ALA A 32 13.18 12.18 -6.35
CA ALA A 32 12.44 11.02 -6.85
C ALA A 32 12.61 10.84 -8.35
N LEU A 33 12.51 11.93 -9.10
CA LEU A 33 12.74 11.95 -10.56
C LEU A 33 14.17 11.53 -10.92
N LEU A 34 15.19 12.04 -10.20
CA LEU A 34 16.59 11.62 -10.41
C LEU A 34 16.77 10.12 -10.22
N ILE A 35 16.31 9.56 -9.11
CA ILE A 35 16.40 8.11 -8.88
C ILE A 35 15.61 7.34 -9.94
N ALA A 36 14.39 7.79 -10.25
CA ALA A 36 13.50 7.12 -11.19
C ALA A 36 14.11 7.09 -12.61
N TRP A 37 14.72 8.17 -13.07
CA TRP A 37 15.40 8.23 -14.36
C TRP A 37 16.61 7.30 -14.41
N GLY A 38 17.48 7.36 -13.41
CA GLY A 38 18.65 6.48 -13.36
C GLY A 38 18.23 5.01 -13.34
N LEU A 39 17.20 4.68 -12.57
CA LEU A 39 16.64 3.31 -12.48
C LEU A 39 16.00 2.90 -13.81
N ALA A 40 15.11 3.71 -14.39
CA ALA A 40 14.39 3.38 -15.62
C ALA A 40 15.32 3.16 -16.80
N LYS A 41 16.28 4.07 -17.03
CA LYS A 41 17.31 3.96 -18.10
C LYS A 41 18.22 2.75 -17.89
N GLY A 42 18.57 2.44 -16.64
CA GLY A 42 19.40 1.28 -16.32
C GLY A 42 18.68 -0.07 -16.48
N LEU A 43 17.35 -0.08 -16.35
CA LEU A 43 16.53 -1.28 -16.57
C LEU A 43 16.23 -1.51 -18.06
N LYS A 44 16.00 -0.45 -18.83
CA LYS A 44 15.64 -0.50 -20.24
C LYS A 44 16.17 0.75 -20.96
N LYS A 45 16.80 0.59 -22.12
CA LYS A 45 17.45 1.69 -22.88
C LYS A 45 16.54 2.92 -23.07
N ASP A 46 15.27 2.71 -23.42
CA ASP A 46 14.29 3.77 -23.65
C ASP A 46 13.28 3.87 -22.48
N GLY A 47 13.68 3.40 -21.29
CA GLY A 47 12.85 3.41 -20.10
C GLY A 47 12.60 4.83 -19.63
N LYS A 48 11.31 5.15 -19.39
CA LYS A 48 10.87 6.41 -18.80
C LYS A 48 10.22 6.17 -17.45
N PRO A 49 10.43 7.04 -16.46
CA PRO A 49 9.68 6.98 -15.23
C PRO A 49 8.25 7.51 -15.43
N PHE A 50 7.34 7.01 -14.62
CA PHE A 50 5.96 7.49 -14.49
C PHE A 50 5.82 8.22 -13.17
N LEU A 51 5.15 9.37 -13.19
CA LEU A 51 4.82 10.14 -12.00
C LEU A 51 3.31 10.28 -11.89
N MET A 52 2.76 9.76 -10.79
CA MET A 52 1.39 10.00 -10.37
C MET A 52 1.41 11.11 -9.31
N ASP A 53 0.89 12.26 -9.69
CA ASP A 53 0.82 13.45 -8.86
C ASP A 53 -0.52 13.50 -8.12
N THR A 54 -0.48 13.82 -6.83
CA THR A 54 -1.64 14.09 -6.00
C THR A 54 -1.62 15.51 -5.42
N GLU A 55 -0.62 16.32 -5.79
CA GLU A 55 -0.40 17.67 -5.25
C GLU A 55 -0.81 18.79 -6.22
N ASN A 56 -1.91 18.57 -6.96
CA ASN A 56 -2.53 19.57 -7.83
C ASN A 56 -1.58 20.13 -8.91
N GLY A 57 -0.92 19.28 -9.64
CA GLY A 57 -0.10 19.65 -10.79
C GLY A 57 1.35 20.00 -10.47
N ARG A 58 1.77 20.03 -9.19
CA ARG A 58 3.17 20.35 -8.82
C ARG A 58 4.21 19.42 -9.44
N GLY A 59 3.85 18.16 -9.65
CA GLY A 59 4.73 17.22 -10.31
C GLY A 59 5.00 17.57 -11.78
N ALA A 60 4.19 18.42 -12.42
CA ALA A 60 4.40 18.87 -13.79
C ALA A 60 5.42 20.02 -13.93
N ASP A 61 5.77 20.71 -12.83
CA ASP A 61 6.72 21.82 -12.84
C ASP A 61 8.13 21.43 -13.34
N TYR A 62 8.42 20.12 -13.33
CA TYR A 62 9.70 19.58 -13.82
C TYR A 62 9.63 18.98 -15.23
N ALA A 63 8.51 19.17 -15.94
CA ALA A 63 8.31 18.54 -17.25
C ALA A 63 9.32 18.99 -18.32
N ASP A 64 9.73 20.25 -18.26
CA ASP A 64 10.66 20.89 -19.18
C ASP A 64 12.09 20.99 -18.62
N ASP A 65 12.38 20.36 -17.48
CA ASP A 65 13.72 20.34 -16.88
C ASP A 65 14.69 19.54 -17.75
N ASP A 66 15.86 20.09 -18.02
CA ASP A 66 16.88 19.49 -18.92
C ASP A 66 17.41 18.14 -18.41
N VAL A 67 17.35 17.89 -17.09
CA VAL A 67 17.90 16.69 -16.44
C VAL A 67 16.83 15.64 -16.19
N VAL A 68 15.70 16.04 -15.65
CA VAL A 68 14.65 15.13 -15.17
C VAL A 68 13.35 15.21 -15.98
N GLY A 69 13.21 16.12 -16.91
CA GLY A 69 12.01 16.28 -17.74
C GLY A 69 11.74 15.10 -18.68
N GLY A 70 10.58 15.13 -19.35
CA GLY A 70 10.18 14.11 -20.32
C GLY A 70 9.71 12.77 -19.74
N TYR A 71 9.37 12.71 -18.45
CA TYR A 71 8.72 11.57 -17.80
C TYR A 71 7.24 11.46 -18.21
N MET A 72 6.63 10.31 -17.95
CA MET A 72 5.18 10.11 -18.12
C MET A 72 4.46 10.64 -16.88
N TYR A 73 3.48 11.51 -17.11
CA TYR A 73 2.75 12.21 -16.04
C TYR A 73 1.28 11.82 -16.01
N GLY A 74 0.73 11.66 -14.80
CA GLY A 74 -0.70 11.49 -14.55
C GLY A 74 -1.09 12.11 -13.22
N GLU A 75 -2.26 12.73 -13.17
CA GLU A 75 -2.79 13.34 -11.95
C GLU A 75 -3.87 12.46 -11.32
N LEU A 76 -3.76 12.23 -10.03
CA LEU A 76 -4.79 11.61 -9.20
C LEU A 76 -5.43 12.69 -8.33
N THR A 77 -6.67 13.05 -8.65
CA THR A 77 -7.46 14.02 -7.90
C THR A 77 -8.27 13.35 -6.79
N PRO A 78 -8.75 14.10 -5.77
CA PRO A 78 -9.63 13.55 -4.73
C PRO A 78 -10.87 12.83 -5.31
N PRO A 79 -11.47 11.87 -4.57
CA PRO A 79 -11.07 11.40 -3.25
C PRO A 79 -9.86 10.46 -3.29
N PHE A 80 -8.94 10.61 -2.33
CA PHE A 80 -7.69 9.84 -2.25
C PHE A 80 -7.88 8.48 -1.56
N THR A 81 -8.84 7.70 -2.03
CA THR A 81 -9.12 6.38 -1.47
C THR A 81 -8.05 5.36 -1.88
N PRO A 82 -7.77 4.33 -1.04
CA PRO A 82 -6.81 3.26 -1.39
C PRO A 82 -7.12 2.58 -2.73
N GLU A 83 -8.39 2.43 -3.09
CA GLU A 83 -8.82 1.80 -4.34
C GLU A 83 -8.39 2.63 -5.55
N ARG A 84 -8.51 3.96 -5.48
CA ARG A 84 -8.08 4.83 -6.58
C ARG A 84 -6.56 4.85 -6.76
N PHE A 85 -5.79 4.71 -5.67
CA PHE A 85 -4.34 4.46 -5.81
C PHE A 85 -4.06 3.13 -6.50
N ILE A 86 -4.79 2.05 -6.16
CA ILE A 86 -4.67 0.74 -6.84
C ILE A 86 -4.98 0.88 -8.34
N GLU A 87 -6.05 1.59 -8.70
CA GLU A 87 -6.45 1.85 -10.09
C GLU A 87 -5.36 2.62 -10.84
N GLY A 88 -4.87 3.75 -10.29
CA GLY A 88 -3.82 4.56 -10.92
C GLY A 88 -2.50 3.79 -11.10
N ILE A 89 -2.09 2.98 -10.11
CA ILE A 89 -0.93 2.10 -10.23
C ILE A 89 -1.17 1.04 -11.31
N GLY A 90 -2.36 0.46 -11.36
CA GLY A 90 -2.75 -0.51 -12.38
C GLY A 90 -2.75 0.08 -13.80
N ASP A 91 -3.14 1.34 -13.96
CA ASP A 91 -3.11 2.03 -15.24
C ASP A 91 -1.68 2.33 -15.70
N ALA A 92 -0.78 2.72 -14.79
CA ALA A 92 0.64 2.84 -15.07
C ALA A 92 1.26 1.49 -15.51
N GLU A 93 0.91 0.37 -14.85
CA GLU A 93 1.35 -0.98 -15.26
C GLU A 93 0.88 -1.33 -16.68
N LYS A 94 -0.39 -1.06 -17.01
CA LYS A 94 -0.95 -1.28 -18.36
C LYS A 94 -0.24 -0.43 -19.41
N ALA A 95 0.13 0.81 -19.06
CA ALA A 95 0.89 1.70 -19.91
C ALA A 95 2.40 1.30 -20.07
N GLY A 96 2.83 0.25 -19.37
CA GLY A 96 4.17 -0.30 -19.49
C GLY A 96 5.22 0.32 -18.58
N ALA A 97 4.80 0.99 -17.49
CA ALA A 97 5.70 1.52 -16.49
C ALA A 97 6.56 0.43 -15.85
N GLU A 98 7.85 0.68 -15.69
CA GLU A 98 8.77 -0.15 -14.89
C GLU A 98 9.16 0.54 -13.59
N VAL A 99 9.10 1.87 -13.55
CA VAL A 99 9.38 2.72 -12.39
C VAL A 99 8.28 3.74 -12.27
N MET A 100 7.66 3.80 -11.11
CA MET A 100 6.59 4.73 -10.80
C MET A 100 6.90 5.54 -9.55
N ILE A 101 6.69 6.84 -9.64
CA ILE A 101 6.71 7.79 -8.52
C ILE A 101 5.27 8.06 -8.13
N THR A 102 4.98 8.12 -6.83
CA THR A 102 3.71 8.64 -6.29
C THR A 102 4.02 9.83 -5.39
N ASP A 103 3.60 11.02 -5.79
CA ASP A 103 3.88 12.28 -5.10
C ASP A 103 2.59 13.08 -4.85
N THR A 104 2.04 13.01 -3.64
CA THR A 104 2.54 12.37 -2.44
C THR A 104 1.66 11.19 -2.01
N PHE A 105 2.27 10.09 -1.58
CA PHE A 105 1.53 8.93 -1.06
C PHE A 105 0.88 9.21 0.32
N SER A 106 1.24 10.31 1.00
CA SER A 106 0.62 10.73 2.25
C SER A 106 -0.87 11.08 2.10
N HIS A 107 -1.33 11.45 0.91
CA HIS A 107 -2.75 11.76 0.67
C HIS A 107 -3.65 10.52 0.78
N GLU A 108 -3.13 9.31 0.55
CA GLU A 108 -3.88 8.08 0.84
C GLU A 108 -4.28 8.00 2.32
N TRP A 109 -3.43 8.54 3.21
CA TRP A 109 -3.66 8.50 4.65
C TRP A 109 -4.48 9.69 5.15
N GLU A 110 -4.04 10.92 4.85
CA GLU A 110 -4.59 12.17 5.41
C GLU A 110 -5.32 13.08 4.39
N GLY A 111 -5.26 12.77 3.10
CA GLY A 111 -5.92 13.58 2.07
C GLY A 111 -7.43 13.43 2.07
N LEU A 112 -8.11 14.27 1.30
CA LEU A 112 -9.57 14.25 1.14
C LEU A 112 -10.05 12.89 0.61
N GLY A 113 -10.91 12.21 1.35
CA GLY A 113 -11.35 10.83 1.06
C GLY A 113 -10.33 9.76 1.47
N GLY A 114 -9.22 10.13 2.11
CA GLY A 114 -8.21 9.21 2.61
C GLY A 114 -8.61 8.42 3.84
N ILE A 115 -7.71 7.61 4.36
CA ILE A 115 -7.97 6.64 5.44
C ILE A 115 -8.49 7.32 6.72
N ILE A 116 -7.95 8.49 7.10
CA ILE A 116 -8.40 9.21 8.30
C ILE A 116 -9.85 9.64 8.13
N GLU A 117 -10.20 10.27 7.01
CA GLU A 117 -11.56 10.75 6.78
C GLU A 117 -12.57 9.59 6.67
N ILE A 118 -12.19 8.47 6.04
CA ILE A 118 -13.01 7.25 6.02
C ILE A 118 -13.25 6.72 7.43
N ALA A 119 -12.25 6.80 8.32
CA ALA A 119 -12.40 6.37 9.70
C ALA A 119 -13.30 7.32 10.49
N ASP A 120 -13.16 8.62 10.28
CA ASP A 120 -13.94 9.64 10.99
C ASP A 120 -15.40 9.68 10.54
N SER A 121 -15.69 9.35 9.28
CA SER A 121 -17.05 9.24 8.74
C SER A 121 -17.72 7.88 8.97
N ALA A 122 -17.06 6.94 9.68
CA ALA A 122 -17.59 5.60 9.88
C ALA A 122 -18.81 5.59 10.83
N LYS A 123 -19.89 4.92 10.40
CA LYS A 123 -21.15 4.82 11.14
C LYS A 123 -21.42 3.41 11.65
N THR A 124 -22.17 3.31 12.75
CA THR A 124 -22.79 2.07 13.22
C THR A 124 -23.94 1.64 12.30
N LYS A 125 -24.46 0.43 12.49
CA LYS A 125 -25.64 -0.05 11.75
C LYS A 125 -26.87 0.86 11.96
N ASP A 126 -26.97 1.48 13.12
CA ASP A 126 -28.10 2.35 13.54
C ASP A 126 -27.86 3.82 13.18
N GLY A 127 -26.80 4.12 12.40
CA GLY A 127 -26.48 5.49 11.91
C GLY A 127 -25.69 6.37 12.87
N GLY A 128 -25.35 5.91 14.07
CA GLY A 128 -24.50 6.62 15.02
C GLY A 128 -23.02 6.59 14.61
N ASP A 129 -22.21 7.49 15.16
CA ASP A 129 -20.77 7.54 14.89
C ASP A 129 -20.02 6.37 15.55
N LEU A 130 -19.16 5.70 14.78
CA LEU A 130 -18.21 4.75 15.33
C LEU A 130 -17.08 5.50 16.05
N SER A 131 -16.71 5.06 17.24
CA SER A 131 -15.66 5.67 18.05
C SER A 131 -14.54 4.68 18.41
N GLY A 132 -13.45 5.21 18.97
CA GLY A 132 -12.34 4.41 19.46
C GLY A 132 -11.65 3.58 18.37
N LEU A 133 -11.25 2.37 18.69
CA LEU A 133 -10.49 1.49 17.78
C LEU A 133 -11.37 0.86 16.69
N VAL A 134 -12.69 0.77 16.89
CA VAL A 134 -13.62 0.09 15.98
C VAL A 134 -13.73 0.84 14.65
N LYS A 135 -13.70 2.19 14.65
CA LYS A 135 -13.76 3.02 13.44
C LYS A 135 -12.62 2.73 12.45
N TRP A 136 -11.49 2.19 12.94
CA TRP A 136 -10.30 1.88 12.14
C TRP A 136 -10.33 0.52 11.46
N SER A 137 -11.24 -0.36 11.81
CA SER A 137 -11.26 -1.75 11.32
C SER A 137 -11.38 -1.83 9.80
N LYS A 138 -12.39 -1.19 9.22
CA LYS A 138 -12.62 -1.16 7.77
C LYS A 138 -11.56 -0.34 7.02
N PRO A 139 -11.25 0.92 7.42
CA PRO A 139 -10.21 1.72 6.74
C PRO A 139 -8.85 1.03 6.69
N LYS A 140 -8.38 0.47 7.80
CA LYS A 140 -7.11 -0.29 7.82
C LYS A 140 -7.14 -1.52 6.91
N GLY A 141 -8.28 -2.17 6.75
CA GLY A 141 -8.46 -3.27 5.80
C GLY A 141 -8.25 -2.81 4.35
N ARG A 142 -8.74 -1.61 3.99
CA ARG A 142 -8.56 -1.00 2.65
C ARG A 142 -7.08 -0.62 2.42
N HIS A 143 -6.45 0.06 3.39
CA HIS A 143 -5.01 0.35 3.36
C HIS A 143 -4.18 -0.92 3.18
N LYS A 144 -4.47 -1.99 3.94
CA LYS A 144 -3.77 -3.28 3.82
C LYS A 144 -3.87 -3.88 2.42
N LYS A 145 -5.00 -3.73 1.73
CA LYS A 145 -5.17 -4.18 0.34
C LYS A 145 -4.24 -3.41 -0.60
N LEU A 146 -4.15 -2.08 -0.47
CA LEU A 146 -3.23 -1.26 -1.24
C LEU A 146 -1.78 -1.66 -0.98
N MET A 147 -1.37 -1.85 0.28
CA MET A 147 -0.01 -2.29 0.62
C MET A 147 0.32 -3.67 0.04
N HIS A 148 -0.64 -4.60 0.09
CA HIS A 148 -0.50 -5.89 -0.55
C HIS A 148 -0.35 -5.77 -2.07
N PHE A 149 -1.12 -4.90 -2.71
CA PHE A 149 -1.04 -4.63 -4.14
C PHE A 149 0.33 -4.04 -4.52
N LEU A 150 0.82 -3.02 -3.81
CA LEU A 150 2.15 -2.44 -3.99
C LEU A 150 3.27 -3.49 -3.87
N GLY A 151 3.19 -4.35 -2.84
CA GLY A 151 4.18 -5.42 -2.63
C GLY A 151 4.22 -6.47 -3.75
N ARG A 152 3.15 -6.56 -4.55
CA ARG A 152 3.00 -7.51 -5.67
C ARG A 152 3.10 -6.86 -7.04
N SER A 153 3.15 -5.55 -7.11
CA SER A 153 3.29 -4.79 -8.35
C SER A 153 4.53 -5.22 -9.14
N ASN A 154 4.43 -5.20 -10.45
CA ASN A 154 5.53 -5.47 -11.37
C ASN A 154 6.46 -4.27 -11.59
N MET A 155 6.21 -3.16 -10.93
CA MET A 155 7.00 -1.93 -11.01
C MET A 155 7.88 -1.73 -9.78
N HIS A 156 8.92 -0.91 -9.92
CA HIS A 156 9.61 -0.29 -8.82
C HIS A 156 8.85 0.96 -8.40
N HIS A 157 8.64 1.15 -7.10
CA HIS A 157 7.89 2.29 -6.59
C HIS A 157 8.79 3.22 -5.78
N ILE A 158 8.67 4.50 -6.06
CA ILE A 158 9.27 5.59 -5.28
C ILE A 158 8.10 6.40 -4.72
N LEU A 159 7.96 6.37 -3.40
CA LEU A 159 6.84 6.99 -2.70
C LEU A 159 7.35 8.22 -1.95
N SER A 160 6.88 9.40 -2.31
CA SER A 160 7.16 10.60 -1.53
C SER A 160 6.15 10.72 -0.40
N LEU A 161 6.61 11.09 0.79
CA LEU A 161 5.81 11.21 1.99
C LEU A 161 6.09 12.54 2.67
N ARG A 162 5.03 13.15 3.17
CA ARG A 162 5.13 14.32 4.04
C ARG A 162 5.74 13.91 5.39
N ALA A 163 6.61 14.77 5.92
CA ALA A 163 7.15 14.64 7.25
C ALA A 163 6.31 15.43 8.26
N LYS A 164 6.29 14.94 9.49
CA LYS A 164 5.86 15.68 10.68
C LYS A 164 6.79 15.39 11.84
N ASP A 165 6.85 16.28 12.82
CA ASP A 165 7.62 16.07 14.02
C ASP A 165 7.13 14.84 14.80
N ASP A 166 8.08 14.04 15.28
CA ASP A 166 7.83 12.89 16.15
C ASP A 166 7.94 13.33 17.61
N MET A 167 6.88 13.93 18.11
CA MET A 167 6.79 14.37 19.48
C MET A 167 6.40 13.20 20.39
N GLU A 168 7.20 12.93 21.42
CA GLU A 168 6.92 11.92 22.43
C GLU A 168 6.91 12.52 23.82
N GLN A 169 5.91 12.14 24.60
CA GLN A 169 5.87 12.49 26.01
C GLN A 169 6.70 11.45 26.80
N VAL A 170 7.78 11.91 27.43
CA VAL A 170 8.66 11.09 28.25
C VAL A 170 8.59 11.55 29.71
N ASP A 171 8.72 10.60 30.61
CA ASP A 171 8.84 10.88 32.03
C ASP A 171 10.30 11.25 32.34
N GLN A 172 10.55 12.49 32.71
CA GLN A 172 11.88 13.00 33.06
C GLN A 172 11.95 13.25 34.57
N LEU A 173 12.97 12.69 35.23
CA LEU A 173 13.22 12.95 36.63
C LEU A 173 13.78 14.39 36.78
N ASP A 174 13.11 15.19 37.59
CA ASP A 174 13.60 16.49 38.01
C ASP A 174 14.61 16.27 39.17
N GLU A 175 15.90 16.44 38.87
CA GLU A 175 16.97 16.18 39.83
C GLU A 175 16.91 17.12 41.05
N SER A 176 16.27 18.29 40.92
CA SER A 176 16.16 19.27 42.01
C SER A 176 15.05 18.93 43.00
N THR A 177 14.00 18.30 42.52
CA THR A 177 12.79 17.99 43.33
C THR A 177 12.57 16.51 43.57
N GLY A 178 13.32 15.62 42.89
CA GLY A 178 13.16 14.16 42.93
C GLY A 178 11.81 13.69 42.37
N ARG A 179 11.04 14.55 41.69
CA ARG A 179 9.72 14.23 41.11
C ARG A 179 9.81 13.98 39.63
N THR A 180 9.04 13.04 39.15
CA THR A 180 8.88 12.76 37.72
C THR A 180 7.96 13.80 37.08
N LYS A 181 8.48 14.51 36.08
CA LYS A 181 7.74 15.49 35.26
C LYS A 181 7.57 14.94 33.84
N LYS A 182 6.39 15.06 33.27
CA LYS A 182 6.15 14.72 31.86
C LYS A 182 6.67 15.85 30.98
N THR A 183 7.65 15.51 30.13
CA THR A 183 8.26 16.45 29.17
C THR A 183 8.01 15.96 27.76
N ILE A 184 7.75 16.88 26.84
CA ILE A 184 7.60 16.54 25.40
C ILE A 184 8.98 16.66 24.75
N VAL A 185 9.44 15.58 24.15
CA VAL A 185 10.71 15.51 23.44
C VAL A 185 10.45 15.28 21.96
N ASN A 186 11.13 16.06 21.11
CA ASN A 186 11.12 15.82 19.66
C ASN A 186 12.17 14.74 19.32
N LYS A 187 11.74 13.59 18.79
CA LYS A 187 12.58 12.47 18.36
C LYS A 187 13.01 12.56 16.89
N GLY A 188 12.74 13.69 16.26
CA GLY A 188 13.03 13.93 14.85
C GLY A 188 11.77 13.90 13.98
N LYS A 189 11.92 13.49 12.71
CA LYS A 189 10.83 13.47 11.74
C LYS A 189 10.29 12.07 11.53
N LYS A 190 8.96 11.96 11.42
CA LYS A 190 8.25 10.74 11.00
C LYS A 190 7.36 10.99 9.80
N SER A 191 7.05 9.95 9.05
CA SER A 191 6.14 10.02 7.91
C SER A 191 4.70 10.26 8.35
N VAL A 192 3.99 11.04 7.54
CA VAL A 192 2.53 11.13 7.58
C VAL A 192 1.96 9.92 6.83
N GLN A 193 1.88 8.80 7.54
CA GLN A 193 1.38 7.51 7.05
C GLN A 193 1.12 6.56 8.24
N GLU A 194 0.55 5.40 8.00
CA GLU A 194 0.36 4.33 8.98
C GLU A 194 1.70 3.92 9.62
N LYS A 195 1.72 3.70 10.94
CA LYS A 195 2.97 3.45 11.70
C LYS A 195 3.78 2.24 11.22
N ARG A 196 3.12 1.22 10.65
CA ARG A 196 3.76 -0.01 10.16
C ARG A 196 4.22 0.07 8.71
N PHE A 197 3.85 1.12 8.00
CA PHE A 197 4.22 1.35 6.60
C PHE A 197 5.71 1.15 6.33
N LYS A 198 6.57 1.60 7.25
CA LYS A 198 8.03 1.44 7.16
C LYS A 198 8.50 -0.01 7.01
N PHE A 199 7.72 -0.98 7.50
CA PHE A 199 8.12 -2.39 7.42
C PHE A 199 7.97 -2.95 6.00
N GLU A 200 7.05 -2.41 5.21
CA GLU A 200 6.81 -2.81 3.82
C GLU A 200 7.87 -2.23 2.86
N MET A 201 8.49 -1.12 3.22
CA MET A 201 9.49 -0.46 2.36
C MET A 201 10.81 -1.23 2.30
N THR A 202 11.42 -1.28 1.11
CA THR A 202 12.78 -1.80 0.92
C THR A 202 13.81 -0.80 1.47
N VAL A 203 13.65 0.47 1.10
CA VAL A 203 14.52 1.58 1.54
C VAL A 203 13.65 2.72 2.03
N GLN A 204 14.08 3.36 3.13
CA GLN A 204 13.46 4.57 3.65
C GLN A 204 14.51 5.63 3.92
N LEU A 205 14.31 6.77 3.30
CA LEU A 205 15.15 7.95 3.40
C LEU A 205 14.37 9.07 4.10
N ILE A 206 15.04 9.81 4.97
CA ILE A 206 14.53 11.06 5.54
C ILE A 206 15.32 12.17 4.88
N MET A 207 14.64 12.99 4.08
CA MET A 207 15.24 14.13 3.40
C MET A 207 15.59 15.20 4.43
N GLU A 208 16.74 15.83 4.24
CA GLU A 208 17.16 16.91 5.11
C GLU A 208 16.50 18.22 4.69
N ASP A 209 16.24 19.07 5.66
CA ASP A 209 15.62 20.38 5.46
C ASP A 209 16.70 21.47 5.38
N GLY A 210 16.39 22.58 4.69
CA GLY A 210 17.27 23.74 4.53
C GLY A 210 17.73 23.95 3.09
N GLU A 211 17.95 25.22 2.69
CA GLU A 211 18.29 25.62 1.31
C GLU A 211 19.56 24.94 0.80
N ASP A 212 20.59 24.83 1.62
CA ASP A 212 21.86 24.17 1.25
C ASP A 212 21.82 22.64 1.40
N ARG A 213 20.71 22.06 1.87
CA ARG A 213 20.55 20.63 2.17
C ARG A 213 19.57 19.93 1.26
N GLU A 214 19.04 20.61 0.26
CA GLU A 214 18.09 20.04 -0.68
C GLU A 214 18.66 18.81 -1.40
N GLY A 215 17.91 17.71 -1.35
CA GLY A 215 18.31 16.43 -1.91
C GLY A 215 19.28 15.60 -1.06
N PHE A 216 19.76 16.13 0.07
CA PHE A 216 20.51 15.34 1.05
C PHE A 216 19.55 14.50 1.92
N TYR A 217 20.05 13.40 2.45
CA TYR A 217 19.20 12.48 3.20
C TYR A 217 19.91 11.74 4.33
N LYS A 218 19.13 11.30 5.30
CA LYS A 218 19.51 10.30 6.31
C LYS A 218 18.83 8.97 5.98
N VAL A 219 19.55 7.88 6.11
CA VAL A 219 19.03 6.53 5.90
C VAL A 219 18.30 6.07 7.17
N SER A 220 16.98 5.91 7.09
CA SER A 220 16.16 5.37 8.18
C SER A 220 16.02 3.84 8.11
N LYS A 221 15.92 3.29 6.89
CA LYS A 221 15.89 1.84 6.66
C LYS A 221 16.61 1.52 5.36
N CYS A 222 17.54 0.56 5.41
CA CYS A 222 18.21 0.05 4.22
C CYS A 222 18.75 -1.36 4.48
N PRO A 223 18.47 -2.34 3.62
CA PRO A 223 19.03 -3.68 3.75
C PRO A 223 20.54 -3.66 3.48
N LYS A 224 21.27 -4.59 4.12
CA LYS A 224 22.75 -4.64 4.08
C LYS A 224 23.32 -4.56 2.66
N ASN A 225 22.68 -5.22 1.71
CA ASN A 225 23.11 -5.31 0.31
C ASN A 225 22.82 -4.06 -0.55
N LEU A 226 22.18 -3.03 0.00
CA LEU A 226 21.95 -1.72 -0.63
C LEU A 226 22.67 -0.57 0.07
N ARG A 227 23.35 -0.81 1.22
CA ARG A 227 24.04 0.23 1.99
C ARG A 227 25.19 0.91 1.25
N HIS A 228 25.74 0.26 0.23
CA HIS A 228 26.77 0.86 -0.61
C HIS A 228 26.21 1.94 -1.56
N ILE A 229 24.90 1.86 -1.89
CA ILE A 229 24.18 2.84 -2.71
C ILE A 229 23.69 4.00 -1.83
N PHE A 230 23.02 3.65 -0.71
CA PHE A 230 22.40 4.63 0.17
C PHE A 230 23.24 4.87 1.42
N LYS A 231 23.86 6.04 1.50
CA LYS A 231 24.69 6.47 2.66
C LYS A 231 24.15 7.79 3.21
N THR A 232 23.96 7.84 4.53
CA THR A 232 23.53 9.08 5.22
C THR A 232 24.49 10.23 4.92
N GLY A 233 23.95 11.41 4.65
CA GLY A 233 24.69 12.61 4.32
C GLY A 233 25.10 12.76 2.86
N ASN A 234 24.76 11.79 2.00
CA ASN A 234 24.91 11.96 0.55
C ASN A 234 23.73 12.74 -0.02
N ARG A 235 23.95 13.35 -1.18
CA ARG A 235 22.92 13.95 -2.01
C ARG A 235 22.43 12.92 -3.04
N ILE A 236 21.13 12.91 -3.30
CA ILE A 236 20.52 12.07 -4.35
C ILE A 236 20.96 12.56 -5.73
N SER A 237 21.26 11.60 -6.61
CA SER A 237 21.62 11.86 -8.00
C SER A 237 21.06 10.77 -8.92
N MET A 238 21.20 10.96 -10.23
CA MET A 238 20.79 9.96 -11.23
C MET A 238 21.63 8.67 -11.10
N GLU A 239 22.90 8.79 -10.70
CA GLU A 239 23.80 7.66 -10.44
C GLU A 239 23.28 6.78 -9.28
N THR A 240 22.57 7.36 -8.30
CA THR A 240 21.89 6.58 -7.23
C THR A 240 20.87 5.62 -7.85
N GLY A 241 20.08 6.08 -8.81
CA GLY A 241 19.12 5.26 -9.55
C GLY A 241 19.78 4.22 -10.45
N ALA A 242 20.86 4.60 -11.15
CA ALA A 242 21.65 3.70 -11.99
C ALA A 242 22.29 2.56 -11.18
N ALA A 243 22.88 2.87 -10.03
CA ALA A 243 23.44 1.87 -9.13
C ALA A 243 22.34 0.89 -8.59
N LEU A 244 21.13 1.42 -8.39
CA LEU A 244 19.99 0.58 -8.02
C LEU A 244 19.56 -0.33 -9.17
N ALA A 245 19.58 0.15 -10.42
CA ALA A 245 19.33 -0.67 -11.61
C ALA A 245 20.36 -1.79 -11.75
N ASP A 246 21.63 -1.50 -11.55
CA ASP A 246 22.71 -2.50 -11.57
C ASP A 246 22.48 -3.58 -10.53
N TRP A 247 22.08 -3.19 -9.31
CA TRP A 247 21.75 -4.15 -8.25
C TRP A 247 20.57 -5.04 -8.64
N VAL A 248 19.54 -4.51 -9.29
CA VAL A 248 18.39 -5.27 -9.80
C VAL A 248 18.83 -6.22 -10.93
N ASN A 249 19.64 -5.74 -11.88
CA ASN A 249 20.05 -6.48 -13.07
C ASN A 249 21.00 -7.66 -12.79
N ARG A 250 21.76 -7.63 -11.68
CA ARG A 250 22.61 -8.75 -11.24
C ARG A 250 21.82 -10.00 -10.81
N ARG A 251 20.50 -9.91 -10.77
CA ARG A 251 19.61 -10.99 -10.33
C ARG A 251 18.88 -11.62 -11.50
N LYS A 252 18.47 -12.88 -11.36
CA LYS A 252 17.66 -13.57 -12.37
C LYS A 252 16.39 -12.78 -12.65
N PRO A 253 16.05 -12.53 -13.92
CA PRO A 253 14.80 -11.84 -14.25
C PRO A 253 13.59 -12.64 -13.78
N ILE A 254 12.56 -11.93 -13.35
CA ILE A 254 11.25 -12.51 -13.09
C ILE A 254 10.56 -12.69 -14.44
N ASP A 255 9.95 -13.85 -14.66
CA ASP A 255 9.06 -14.06 -15.80
C ASP A 255 7.79 -13.23 -15.58
N LYS A 256 7.79 -12.00 -16.17
CA LYS A 256 6.70 -11.02 -15.98
C LYS A 256 5.34 -11.57 -16.43
N GLU A 257 5.32 -12.37 -17.50
CA GLU A 257 4.07 -12.96 -17.99
C GLU A 257 3.55 -14.03 -17.04
N LEU A 258 4.45 -14.84 -16.50
CA LEU A 258 4.07 -15.82 -15.48
C LEU A 258 3.55 -15.15 -14.20
N GLU A 259 4.18 -14.06 -13.76
CA GLU A 259 3.70 -13.29 -12.61
C GLU A 259 2.32 -12.65 -12.85
N LYS A 260 2.11 -12.05 -14.02
CA LYS A 260 0.78 -11.53 -14.41
C LYS A 260 -0.29 -12.62 -14.38
N LEU A 261 0.01 -13.76 -14.98
CA LEU A 261 -0.91 -14.91 -14.99
C LEU A 261 -1.16 -15.43 -13.57
N ARG A 262 -0.13 -15.52 -12.74
CA ARG A 262 -0.28 -15.93 -11.34
C ARG A 262 -1.20 -14.98 -10.58
N PHE A 263 -1.01 -13.67 -10.71
CA PHE A 263 -1.88 -12.67 -10.07
C PHE A 263 -3.32 -12.70 -10.58
N ALA A 264 -3.49 -12.85 -11.90
CA ALA A 264 -4.83 -13.02 -12.48
C ALA A 264 -5.52 -14.29 -11.96
N GLY A 265 -4.78 -15.38 -11.79
CA GLY A 265 -5.28 -16.63 -11.21
C GLY A 265 -5.69 -16.47 -9.74
N GLU A 266 -4.88 -15.78 -8.94
CA GLU A 266 -5.21 -15.50 -7.54
C GLU A 266 -6.43 -14.57 -7.43
N ALA A 267 -6.54 -13.56 -8.30
CA ALA A 267 -7.71 -12.67 -8.36
C ALA A 267 -8.99 -13.40 -8.79
N ALA A 268 -8.89 -14.36 -9.70
CA ALA A 268 -10.01 -15.21 -10.09
C ALA A 268 -10.38 -16.18 -8.94
N ALA A 269 -9.40 -16.80 -8.29
CA ALA A 269 -9.61 -17.68 -7.15
C ALA A 269 -10.25 -16.96 -5.95
N ALA A 270 -9.93 -15.68 -5.73
CA ALA A 270 -10.54 -14.86 -4.70
C ALA A 270 -12.05 -14.58 -4.91
N LYS A 271 -12.57 -14.89 -6.09
CA LYS A 271 -14.01 -14.83 -6.41
C LYS A 271 -14.72 -16.19 -6.27
N GLY A 272 -13.99 -17.23 -5.90
CA GLY A 272 -14.46 -18.60 -5.73
C GLY A 272 -14.00 -19.55 -6.82
N LYS A 273 -14.27 -20.84 -6.61
CA LYS A 273 -13.82 -21.92 -7.50
C LYS A 273 -14.34 -21.78 -8.93
N GLU A 274 -15.59 -21.38 -9.09
CA GLU A 274 -16.20 -21.26 -10.41
C GLU A 274 -15.47 -20.23 -11.28
N GLU A 275 -15.22 -19.04 -10.76
CA GLU A 275 -14.50 -17.98 -11.45
C GLU A 275 -13.04 -18.35 -11.72
N PHE A 276 -12.39 -19.05 -10.79
CA PHE A 276 -11.06 -19.59 -11.02
C PHE A 276 -11.03 -20.58 -12.19
N PHE A 277 -11.97 -21.51 -12.28
CA PHE A 277 -12.01 -22.47 -13.40
C PHE A 277 -12.33 -21.80 -14.72
N LYS A 278 -13.17 -20.75 -14.77
CA LYS A 278 -13.40 -19.96 -15.98
C LYS A 278 -12.08 -19.36 -16.46
N TRP A 279 -11.33 -18.69 -15.56
CA TRP A 279 -10.03 -18.11 -15.88
C TRP A 279 -9.00 -19.17 -16.30
N TRP A 280 -8.90 -20.27 -15.57
CA TRP A 280 -7.94 -21.36 -15.86
C TRP A 280 -8.11 -21.91 -17.28
N ASN A 281 -9.32 -21.98 -17.78
CA ASN A 281 -9.64 -22.52 -19.11
C ASN A 281 -9.54 -21.51 -20.25
N LEU A 282 -9.16 -20.27 -20.01
CA LEU A 282 -8.92 -19.26 -21.06
C LEU A 282 -7.84 -19.75 -22.04
N LYS A 283 -8.01 -19.43 -23.32
CA LYS A 283 -7.07 -19.80 -24.39
C LYS A 283 -5.66 -19.27 -24.13
N ASP A 284 -5.54 -18.07 -23.56
CA ASP A 284 -4.28 -17.40 -23.29
C ASP A 284 -3.57 -17.95 -22.02
N VAL A 285 -4.31 -18.64 -21.14
CA VAL A 285 -3.78 -19.22 -19.90
C VAL A 285 -3.26 -20.65 -20.14
N LYS A 286 -3.94 -21.41 -20.98
CA LYS A 286 -3.62 -22.83 -21.27
C LYS A 286 -2.14 -23.09 -21.62
N PRO A 287 -1.48 -22.30 -22.47
CA PRO A 287 -0.06 -22.52 -22.80
C PRO A 287 0.88 -22.43 -21.59
N SER A 288 0.45 -21.72 -20.52
CA SER A 288 1.23 -21.51 -19.32
C SER A 288 0.91 -22.47 -18.17
N TRP A 289 0.03 -23.45 -18.37
CA TRP A 289 -0.36 -24.41 -17.31
C TRP A 289 0.80 -25.11 -16.64
N ALA A 290 1.78 -25.56 -17.42
CA ALA A 290 2.97 -26.22 -16.85
C ALA A 290 3.74 -25.30 -15.88
N LYS A 291 3.85 -24.02 -16.21
CA LYS A 291 4.50 -23.00 -15.38
C LYS A 291 3.63 -22.59 -14.18
N LEU A 292 2.31 -22.64 -14.30
CA LEU A 292 1.34 -22.28 -13.27
C LEU A 292 1.05 -23.44 -12.29
N LYS A 293 1.33 -24.68 -12.68
CA LYS A 293 1.09 -25.86 -11.85
C LYS A 293 1.65 -25.76 -10.42
N PRO A 294 2.85 -25.21 -10.17
CA PRO A 294 3.36 -25.04 -8.80
C PRO A 294 2.51 -24.16 -7.89
N PHE A 295 1.62 -23.33 -8.46
CA PHE A 295 0.76 -22.40 -7.71
C PHE A 295 -0.66 -22.94 -7.49
N MET A 296 -1.00 -24.14 -8.00
CA MET A 296 -2.36 -24.69 -7.92
C MET A 296 -2.89 -24.86 -6.50
N ASP A 297 -2.03 -25.26 -5.57
CA ASP A 297 -2.43 -25.42 -4.17
C ASP A 297 -2.81 -24.07 -3.54
N ASN A 298 -2.09 -23.01 -3.90
CA ASN A 298 -2.40 -21.64 -3.47
C ASN A 298 -3.74 -21.17 -4.07
N PHE A 299 -3.96 -21.36 -5.37
CA PHE A 299 -5.23 -21.02 -6.01
C PHE A 299 -6.42 -21.77 -5.39
N SER A 300 -6.24 -23.07 -5.13
CA SER A 300 -7.26 -23.92 -4.49
C SER A 300 -7.59 -23.45 -3.06
N SER A 301 -6.57 -23.08 -2.29
CA SER A 301 -6.77 -22.54 -0.93
C SER A 301 -7.54 -21.22 -0.95
N ILE A 302 -7.15 -20.30 -1.83
CA ILE A 302 -7.80 -18.99 -1.97
C ILE A 302 -9.27 -19.17 -2.38
N SER A 303 -9.54 -20.01 -3.39
CA SER A 303 -10.91 -20.21 -3.90
C SER A 303 -11.82 -20.89 -2.88
N LYS A 304 -11.27 -21.84 -2.10
CA LYS A 304 -12.02 -22.47 -1.01
C LYS A 304 -12.40 -21.47 0.07
N THR A 305 -11.44 -20.64 0.51
CA THR A 305 -11.71 -19.60 1.51
C THR A 305 -12.79 -18.62 1.02
N ALA A 306 -12.73 -18.22 -0.24
CA ALA A 306 -13.73 -17.32 -0.83
C ALA A 306 -15.14 -17.95 -0.87
N ASP A 307 -15.24 -19.23 -1.23
CA ASP A 307 -16.52 -19.97 -1.22
C ASP A 307 -17.08 -20.14 0.20
N ASP A 308 -16.21 -20.45 1.18
CA ASP A 308 -16.58 -20.59 2.59
C ASP A 308 -17.07 -19.25 3.19
N ASP A 309 -16.42 -18.13 2.86
CA ASP A 309 -16.82 -16.78 3.29
C ASP A 309 -18.14 -16.35 2.65
N ALA A 310 -18.36 -16.67 1.37
CA ALA A 310 -19.62 -16.41 0.69
C ALA A 310 -20.79 -17.24 1.29
N ALA A 311 -20.52 -18.49 1.66
CA ALA A 311 -21.50 -19.35 2.32
C ALA A 311 -21.86 -18.83 3.71
N ARG A 312 -20.88 -18.40 4.52
CA ARG A 312 -21.12 -17.78 5.83
C ARG A 312 -21.95 -16.52 5.69
N LYS A 313 -21.61 -15.63 4.75
CA LYS A 313 -22.35 -14.40 4.54
C LYS A 313 -23.82 -14.66 4.21
N LYS A 314 -24.11 -15.64 3.34
CA LYS A 314 -25.47 -16.05 3.01
C LYS A 314 -26.22 -16.64 4.21
N ALA A 315 -25.52 -17.41 5.07
CA ALA A 315 -26.12 -17.96 6.29
C ALA A 315 -26.47 -16.86 7.29
N ASP A 316 -25.58 -15.88 7.49
CA ASP A 316 -25.82 -14.72 8.37
C ASP A 316 -26.98 -13.85 7.85
N GLU A 317 -27.06 -13.59 6.55
CA GLU A 317 -28.16 -12.87 5.92
C GLU A 317 -29.50 -13.64 6.08
N ALA A 318 -29.50 -14.95 5.94
CA ALA A 318 -30.69 -15.78 6.14
C ALA A 318 -31.16 -15.82 7.60
N LEU A 319 -30.21 -15.77 8.54
CA LEU A 319 -30.49 -15.72 9.98
C LEU A 319 -31.11 -14.36 10.36
N SER A 320 -30.55 -13.25 9.86
CA SER A 320 -31.09 -11.92 10.13
C SER A 320 -32.52 -11.75 9.64
N VAL A 321 -32.82 -12.26 8.42
CA VAL A 321 -34.19 -12.24 7.85
C VAL A 321 -35.16 -13.09 8.70
N LYS A 322 -34.71 -14.22 9.27
CA LYS A 322 -35.56 -15.04 10.16
C LYS A 322 -35.83 -14.31 11.46
N THR A 323 -34.85 -13.67 12.07
CA THR A 323 -34.98 -12.90 13.31
C THR A 323 -35.96 -11.72 13.12
N GLU A 324 -35.84 -10.97 12.04
CA GLU A 324 -36.75 -9.87 11.71
C GLU A 324 -38.20 -10.35 11.52
N LYS A 325 -38.38 -11.50 10.84
CA LYS A 325 -39.74 -12.10 10.70
C LYS A 325 -40.31 -12.60 12.01
N GLN A 326 -39.48 -13.05 12.93
CA GLN A 326 -39.92 -13.54 14.24
C GLN A 326 -40.30 -12.38 15.15
N GLU A 327 -39.53 -11.29 15.14
CA GLU A 327 -39.84 -10.04 15.83
C GLU A 327 -41.12 -9.36 15.29
N ALA A 328 -41.29 -9.37 13.98
CA ALA A 328 -42.52 -8.84 13.33
C ALA A 328 -43.76 -9.67 13.76
N ARG A 329 -43.64 -11.00 13.85
CA ARG A 329 -44.74 -11.87 14.35
C ARG A 329 -45.04 -11.69 15.81
N SER A 330 -44.05 -11.41 16.64
CA SER A 330 -44.27 -11.15 18.07
C SER A 330 -44.98 -9.81 18.32
N LYS A 331 -44.74 -8.82 17.46
CA LYS A 331 -45.41 -7.51 17.55
C LYS A 331 -46.86 -7.50 16.99
N THR A 332 -47.22 -8.51 16.21
CA THR A 332 -48.58 -8.63 15.62
C THR A 332 -49.44 -9.70 16.27
N ALA A 333 -48.97 -10.37 17.34
CA ALA A 333 -49.79 -11.30 18.13
C ALA A 333 -50.90 -10.50 18.84
N PRO A 334 -52.17 -10.89 18.66
CA PRO A 334 -53.27 -10.21 19.37
C PRO A 334 -53.09 -10.38 20.90
N PHE A 335 -53.32 -9.31 21.61
CA PHE A 335 -53.34 -9.29 23.07
C PHE A 335 -54.38 -10.30 23.56
N ASP A 336 -53.93 -11.34 24.28
CA ASP A 336 -54.82 -12.29 24.95
C ASP A 336 -55.08 -11.83 26.43
N PRO A 337 -56.28 -11.36 26.74
CA PRO A 337 -56.60 -10.84 28.07
C PRO A 337 -56.64 -11.91 29.13
N ALA A 338 -56.54 -13.22 28.79
CA ALA A 338 -56.61 -14.33 29.74
C ALA A 338 -55.26 -14.70 30.39
N ASN A 339 -54.14 -14.07 29.98
CA ASN A 339 -52.80 -14.31 30.56
C ASN A 339 -52.06 -13.01 30.86
N PRO A 340 -52.35 -12.34 32.01
CA PRO A 340 -51.61 -11.15 32.43
C PRO A 340 -50.18 -11.53 32.78
N ALA A 341 -49.19 -10.87 32.11
CA ALA A 341 -47.78 -10.98 32.42
C ALA A 341 -47.54 -10.60 33.87
N ILE A 342 -46.89 -11.47 34.60
CA ILE A 342 -46.41 -11.22 35.97
C ILE A 342 -45.20 -10.27 35.83
N GLU A 343 -45.35 -9.01 36.27
CA GLU A 343 -44.24 -8.12 36.55
C GLU A 343 -43.54 -8.59 37.82
N GLU A 344 -42.27 -8.92 37.72
CA GLU A 344 -41.28 -8.82 38.80
C GLU A 344 -40.02 -8.16 38.25
#